data_7fcdda91242b5138a08b55ba2a67afdf
#
_entry.id   7fcdda91242b5138a08b55ba2a67afdf
#
_cell.length_a   1.000
_cell.length_b   1.000
_cell.length_c   1.000
_cell.angle_alpha   90.00
_cell.angle_beta   90.00
_cell.angle_gamma   90.00
#
_symmetry.space_group_name_H-M   'P 1'
#
loop_
_entity.id
_entity.type
_entity.pdbx_description
1 polymer ?
#
loop_
_entity_poly.entity_id
_entity_poly.type
_entity_poly.pdbx_seq_one_letter_code
_entity_poly.pdbx_strand_id
1 'polypeptide(L)'
;MTKYKALLFDKDGTLLEFHNMWLNVARAACEQVKAYSEQHNANSNVTSSELLLAIGVEGDVVDNYGLLASNPVEDTALVWFELLKPKVTLIEFTQITKLAFNEQVEQNPQWIEALPGIGDKLSQLKQQGMLLGVATADTKDSTLYTLQQSGLEGLFDYVGYSDGDIEPKPAPALLNAFCEQCGIKPHEVIMFGDTVSDMEFGRNAGAKNVGVLTGTAQQHELEPMADIVIASVADFNPTEFNELM
;
A
#
# COMPACT_ATOMS: atom_id res chain seq x y z
N MET A 1 13.75 9.41 27.51
CA MET A 1 13.37 8.18 26.78
C MET A 1 12.27 8.58 25.82
N THR A 2 12.40 8.26 24.55
CA THR A 2 11.38 8.54 23.56
C THR A 2 10.09 7.80 23.92
N LYS A 3 8.94 8.45 23.84
CA LYS A 3 7.60 7.90 24.11
C LYS A 3 7.25 6.81 23.10
N TYR A 4 7.71 6.98 21.85
CA TYR A 4 7.51 6.05 20.76
C TYR A 4 8.78 5.24 20.49
N LYS A 5 8.62 3.96 20.20
CA LYS A 5 9.72 3.00 19.99
C LYS A 5 9.79 2.48 18.56
N ALA A 6 8.70 2.60 17.83
CA ALA A 6 8.58 1.98 16.50
C ALA A 6 7.80 2.88 15.55
N LEU A 7 8.15 2.72 14.27
CA LEU A 7 7.52 3.39 13.14
C LEU A 7 7.03 2.30 12.18
N LEU A 8 5.76 2.33 11.85
CA LEU A 8 5.13 1.44 10.89
C LEU A 8 4.73 2.27 9.67
N PHE A 9 5.13 1.84 8.49
CA PHE A 9 4.91 2.57 7.26
C PHE A 9 3.99 1.79 6.34
N ASP A 10 3.05 2.45 5.71
CA ASP A 10 2.57 2.00 4.42
C ASP A 10 3.72 2.01 3.40
N LYS A 11 3.55 1.30 2.28
CA LYS A 11 4.59 1.14 1.27
C LYS A 11 4.43 2.13 0.12
N ASP A 12 3.35 2.02 -0.62
CA ASP A 12 3.13 2.71 -1.89
C ASP A 12 2.50 4.09 -1.68
N GLY A 13 3.13 5.16 -2.14
CA GLY A 13 2.74 6.53 -1.82
C GLY A 13 3.34 7.06 -0.50
N THR A 14 3.96 6.18 0.31
CA THR A 14 4.57 6.54 1.59
C THR A 14 6.09 6.35 1.58
N LEU A 15 6.58 5.22 1.10
CA LEU A 15 8.01 4.89 0.94
C LEU A 15 8.42 4.83 -0.53
N LEU A 16 7.53 4.34 -1.39
CA LEU A 16 7.72 4.20 -2.83
C LEU A 16 6.79 5.14 -3.59
N GLU A 17 7.23 5.57 -4.76
CA GLU A 17 6.41 6.36 -5.67
C GLU A 17 5.21 5.52 -6.16
N PHE A 18 4.00 6.06 -5.99
CA PHE A 18 2.77 5.33 -6.27
C PHE A 18 2.34 5.43 -7.73
N HIS A 19 2.24 6.68 -8.25
CA HIS A 19 1.50 6.93 -9.50
C HIS A 19 2.17 6.30 -10.72
N ASN A 20 3.49 6.48 -10.87
CA ASN A 20 4.21 5.91 -12.02
C ASN A 20 4.15 4.38 -12.01
N MET A 21 4.28 3.76 -10.85
CA MET A 21 4.26 2.30 -10.73
C MET A 21 2.84 1.75 -10.90
N TRP A 22 1.95 2.04 -9.97
CA TRP A 22 0.65 1.36 -9.89
C TRP A 22 -0.31 1.71 -11.02
N LEU A 23 -0.27 2.94 -11.54
CA LEU A 23 -1.09 3.32 -12.69
C LEU A 23 -0.70 2.52 -13.95
N ASN A 24 0.60 2.36 -14.20
CA ASN A 24 1.08 1.59 -15.34
C ASN A 24 0.86 0.08 -15.15
N VAL A 25 1.10 -0.44 -13.95
CA VAL A 25 0.80 -1.84 -13.59
C VAL A 25 -0.68 -2.15 -13.78
N ALA A 26 -1.59 -1.32 -13.25
CA ALA A 26 -3.03 -1.54 -13.37
C ALA A 26 -3.50 -1.53 -14.83
N ARG A 27 -2.98 -0.61 -15.65
CA ARG A 27 -3.29 -0.57 -17.09
C ARG A 27 -2.85 -1.83 -17.81
N ALA A 28 -1.61 -2.27 -17.60
CA ALA A 28 -1.06 -3.44 -18.27
C ALA A 28 -1.73 -4.74 -17.77
N ALA A 29 -1.95 -4.88 -16.46
CA ALA A 29 -2.67 -6.02 -15.89
C ALA A 29 -4.13 -6.07 -16.36
N CYS A 30 -4.80 -4.92 -16.49
CA CYS A 30 -6.15 -4.83 -17.03
C CYS A 30 -6.23 -5.42 -18.46
N GLU A 31 -5.31 -5.05 -19.35
CA GLU A 31 -5.27 -5.61 -20.72
C GLU A 31 -5.01 -7.12 -20.71
N GLN A 32 -4.12 -7.60 -19.85
CA GLN A 32 -3.80 -9.02 -19.73
C GLN A 32 -5.01 -9.82 -19.21
N VAL A 33 -5.67 -9.37 -18.15
CA VAL A 33 -6.86 -10.01 -17.57
C VAL A 33 -8.04 -9.99 -18.55
N LYS A 34 -8.21 -8.88 -19.28
CA LYS A 34 -9.25 -8.78 -20.32
C LYS A 34 -9.00 -9.78 -21.44
N ALA A 35 -7.78 -9.88 -21.97
CA ALA A 35 -7.42 -10.84 -23.02
C ALA A 35 -7.63 -12.31 -22.57
N TYR A 36 -7.26 -12.64 -21.32
CA TYR A 36 -7.58 -13.94 -20.72
C TYR A 36 -9.09 -14.18 -20.68
N SER A 37 -9.86 -13.20 -20.24
CA SER A 37 -11.30 -13.30 -20.08
C SER A 37 -12.04 -13.49 -21.41
N GLU A 38 -11.59 -12.85 -22.47
CA GLU A 38 -12.14 -13.03 -23.84
C GLU A 38 -12.01 -14.47 -24.34
N GLN A 39 -10.91 -15.16 -24.00
CA GLN A 39 -10.71 -16.58 -24.30
C GLN A 39 -11.67 -17.49 -23.51
N HIS A 40 -12.23 -16.99 -22.40
CA HIS A 40 -13.16 -17.71 -21.53
C HIS A 40 -14.60 -17.17 -21.61
N ASN A 41 -14.99 -16.71 -22.81
CA ASN A 41 -16.36 -16.26 -23.14
C ASN A 41 -16.88 -15.13 -22.21
N ALA A 42 -16.01 -14.20 -21.84
CA ALA A 42 -16.39 -13.01 -21.10
C ALA A 42 -17.29 -12.05 -21.91
N ASN A 43 -17.85 -11.08 -21.22
CA ASN A 43 -18.60 -9.98 -21.84
C ASN A 43 -17.62 -9.07 -22.62
N SER A 44 -17.57 -9.24 -23.95
CA SER A 44 -16.68 -8.49 -24.83
C SER A 44 -17.03 -7.01 -24.98
N ASN A 45 -18.17 -6.56 -24.46
CA ASN A 45 -18.58 -5.16 -24.52
C ASN A 45 -17.92 -4.30 -23.40
N VAL A 46 -17.32 -4.93 -22.41
CA VAL A 46 -16.63 -4.21 -21.33
C VAL A 46 -15.29 -3.68 -21.82
N THR A 47 -15.10 -2.40 -21.72
CA THR A 47 -13.86 -1.70 -22.13
C THR A 47 -12.83 -1.68 -21.00
N SER A 48 -11.55 -1.56 -21.35
CA SER A 48 -10.48 -1.38 -20.36
C SER A 48 -10.69 -0.12 -19.52
N SER A 49 -11.25 0.94 -20.11
CA SER A 49 -11.58 2.18 -19.37
C SER A 49 -12.65 1.94 -18.29
N GLU A 50 -13.68 1.11 -18.57
CA GLU A 50 -14.68 0.75 -17.56
C GLU A 50 -14.09 -0.11 -16.44
N LEU A 51 -13.18 -1.03 -16.74
CA LEU A 51 -12.48 -1.83 -15.75
C LEU A 51 -11.59 -0.96 -14.86
N LEU A 52 -10.83 -0.04 -15.45
CA LEU A 52 -9.98 0.89 -14.71
C LEU A 52 -10.81 1.86 -13.84
N LEU A 53 -11.89 2.41 -14.39
CA LEU A 53 -12.80 3.27 -13.63
C LEU A 53 -13.40 2.55 -12.42
N ALA A 54 -13.72 1.26 -12.56
CA ALA A 54 -14.31 0.45 -11.49
C ALA A 54 -13.35 0.23 -10.30
N ILE A 55 -12.06 0.47 -10.48
CA ILE A 55 -11.04 0.40 -9.42
C ILE A 55 -10.51 1.78 -9.00
N GLY A 56 -11.17 2.86 -9.46
CA GLY A 56 -10.84 4.23 -9.09
C GLY A 56 -9.81 4.92 -9.99
N VAL A 57 -9.61 4.44 -11.23
CA VAL A 57 -8.68 5.06 -12.19
C VAL A 57 -9.45 5.76 -13.30
N GLU A 58 -9.31 7.08 -13.39
CA GLU A 58 -9.86 7.91 -14.49
C GLU A 58 -8.75 8.72 -15.16
N GLY A 59 -8.41 8.37 -16.40
CA GLY A 59 -7.23 8.95 -17.07
C GLY A 59 -5.95 8.68 -16.27
N ASP A 60 -5.23 9.71 -15.89
CA ASP A 60 -4.01 9.63 -15.07
C ASP A 60 -4.28 9.89 -13.56
N VAL A 61 -5.53 9.95 -13.17
CA VAL A 61 -5.94 10.20 -11.78
C VAL A 61 -6.34 8.88 -11.11
N VAL A 62 -5.85 8.67 -9.90
CA VAL A 62 -6.27 7.56 -9.01
C VAL A 62 -7.06 8.17 -7.85
N ASP A 63 -8.28 7.70 -7.68
CA ASP A 63 -9.13 8.08 -6.55
C ASP A 63 -8.59 7.48 -5.26
N ASN A 64 -8.37 8.31 -4.24
CA ASN A 64 -7.91 7.89 -2.91
C ASN A 64 -8.85 6.88 -2.23
N TYR A 65 -10.12 6.89 -2.57
CA TYR A 65 -11.12 5.91 -2.09
C TYR A 65 -11.30 4.72 -3.06
N GLY A 66 -10.56 4.72 -4.17
CA GLY A 66 -10.60 3.65 -5.16
C GLY A 66 -9.86 2.40 -4.70
N LEU A 67 -10.25 1.26 -5.27
CA LEU A 67 -9.66 -0.04 -4.91
C LEU A 67 -8.15 -0.09 -5.17
N LEU A 68 -7.67 0.57 -6.24
CA LEU A 68 -6.24 0.58 -6.56
C LEU A 68 -5.40 1.29 -5.51
N ALA A 69 -5.96 2.30 -4.82
CA ALA A 69 -5.21 3.13 -3.88
C ALA A 69 -4.92 2.42 -2.54
N SER A 70 -5.83 1.55 -2.07
CA SER A 70 -5.74 1.08 -0.68
C SER A 70 -6.25 -0.33 -0.41
N ASN A 71 -6.79 -1.03 -1.44
CA ASN A 71 -7.37 -2.36 -1.26
C ASN A 71 -6.46 -3.47 -1.82
N PRO A 72 -6.58 -4.70 -1.29
CA PRO A 72 -5.94 -5.86 -1.88
C PRO A 72 -6.41 -6.13 -3.32
N VAL A 73 -5.56 -6.75 -4.12
CA VAL A 73 -5.87 -7.08 -5.53
C VAL A 73 -7.07 -8.03 -5.67
N GLU A 74 -7.43 -8.76 -4.64
CA GLU A 74 -8.62 -9.60 -4.56
C GLU A 74 -9.91 -8.79 -4.77
N ASP A 75 -9.98 -7.58 -4.24
CA ASP A 75 -11.14 -6.69 -4.42
C ASP A 75 -11.22 -6.19 -5.87
N THR A 76 -10.09 -5.87 -6.48
CA THR A 76 -10.00 -5.59 -7.92
C THR A 76 -10.49 -6.80 -8.75
N ALA A 77 -10.02 -8.00 -8.41
CA ALA A 77 -10.42 -9.21 -9.10
C ALA A 77 -11.93 -9.47 -9.00
N LEU A 78 -12.52 -9.25 -7.83
CA LEU A 78 -13.96 -9.40 -7.62
C LEU A 78 -14.76 -8.45 -8.50
N VAL A 79 -14.41 -7.17 -8.52
CA VAL A 79 -15.12 -6.15 -9.32
C VAL A 79 -14.96 -6.41 -10.83
N TRP A 80 -13.76 -6.78 -11.29
CA TRP A 80 -13.54 -7.11 -12.69
C TRP A 80 -14.26 -8.40 -13.10
N PHE A 81 -14.33 -9.41 -12.20
CA PHE A 81 -15.09 -10.64 -12.43
C PHE A 81 -16.57 -10.37 -12.65
N GLU A 82 -17.18 -9.50 -11.81
CA GLU A 82 -18.60 -9.13 -11.93
C GLU A 82 -18.91 -8.36 -13.22
N LEU A 83 -17.98 -7.58 -13.73
CA LEU A 83 -18.12 -6.84 -14.99
C LEU A 83 -17.94 -7.77 -16.21
N LEU A 84 -16.86 -8.53 -16.23
CA LEU A 84 -16.46 -9.37 -17.36
C LEU A 84 -17.29 -10.66 -17.45
N LYS A 85 -17.70 -11.24 -16.33
CA LYS A 85 -18.45 -12.51 -16.23
C LYS A 85 -17.84 -13.65 -17.04
N PRO A 86 -16.53 -13.93 -16.90
CA PRO A 86 -15.89 -15.00 -17.63
C PRO A 86 -16.41 -16.36 -17.15
N LYS A 87 -16.34 -17.39 -18.01
CA LYS A 87 -16.76 -18.76 -17.67
C LYS A 87 -15.67 -19.55 -16.94
N VAL A 88 -15.19 -18.97 -15.83
CA VAL A 88 -14.25 -19.58 -14.89
C VAL A 88 -14.76 -19.35 -13.47
N THR A 89 -14.13 -19.96 -12.45
CA THR A 89 -14.47 -19.67 -11.05
C THR A 89 -13.86 -18.35 -10.61
N LEU A 90 -14.48 -17.70 -9.59
CA LEU A 90 -13.91 -16.49 -8.99
C LEU A 90 -12.50 -16.76 -8.42
N ILE A 91 -12.27 -17.94 -7.82
CA ILE A 91 -10.96 -18.32 -7.28
C ILE A 91 -9.89 -18.32 -8.38
N GLU A 92 -10.19 -18.96 -9.52
CA GLU A 92 -9.28 -19.00 -10.66
C GLU A 92 -9.04 -17.59 -11.23
N PHE A 93 -10.10 -16.79 -11.38
CA PHE A 93 -10.00 -15.43 -11.88
C PHE A 93 -9.16 -14.54 -10.95
N THR A 94 -9.33 -14.66 -9.62
CA THR A 94 -8.52 -13.95 -8.64
C THR A 94 -7.04 -14.31 -8.75
N GLN A 95 -6.72 -15.60 -8.93
CA GLN A 95 -5.34 -16.04 -9.12
C GLN A 95 -4.72 -15.44 -10.40
N ILE A 96 -5.47 -15.44 -11.52
CA ILE A 96 -5.02 -14.84 -12.77
C ILE A 96 -4.81 -13.34 -12.62
N THR A 97 -5.70 -12.64 -11.92
CA THR A 97 -5.54 -11.20 -11.67
C THR A 97 -4.30 -10.91 -10.81
N LYS A 98 -4.09 -11.66 -9.73
CA LYS A 98 -2.87 -11.54 -8.91
C LYS A 98 -1.61 -11.78 -9.72
N LEU A 99 -1.59 -12.83 -10.53
CA LEU A 99 -0.46 -13.14 -11.43
C LEU A 99 -0.21 -11.98 -12.41
N ALA A 100 -1.26 -11.43 -13.02
CA ALA A 100 -1.12 -10.32 -13.96
C ALA A 100 -0.49 -9.08 -13.29
N PHE A 101 -0.93 -8.71 -12.09
CA PHE A 101 -0.33 -7.59 -11.35
C PHE A 101 1.14 -7.87 -10.99
N ASN A 102 1.44 -9.03 -10.41
CA ASN A 102 2.81 -9.40 -10.01
C ASN A 102 3.75 -9.45 -11.23
N GLU A 103 3.33 -10.06 -12.33
CA GLU A 103 4.13 -10.11 -13.58
C GLU A 103 4.45 -8.71 -14.10
N GLN A 104 3.49 -7.77 -14.05
CA GLN A 104 3.73 -6.40 -14.52
C GLN A 104 4.73 -5.66 -13.61
N VAL A 105 4.67 -5.89 -12.30
CA VAL A 105 5.66 -5.34 -11.36
C VAL A 105 7.06 -5.90 -11.65
N GLU A 106 7.19 -7.23 -11.80
CA GLU A 106 8.47 -7.89 -12.02
C GLU A 106 9.10 -7.55 -13.38
N GLN A 107 8.29 -7.43 -14.44
CA GLN A 107 8.76 -7.11 -15.78
C GLN A 107 9.14 -5.64 -15.97
N ASN A 108 8.74 -4.77 -15.04
CA ASN A 108 8.93 -3.33 -15.15
C ASN A 108 9.64 -2.72 -13.92
N PRO A 109 10.82 -3.21 -13.54
CA PRO A 109 11.55 -2.68 -12.37
C PRO A 109 11.88 -1.20 -12.46
N GLN A 110 11.89 -0.62 -13.67
CA GLN A 110 12.11 0.82 -13.90
C GLN A 110 10.96 1.72 -13.39
N TRP A 111 9.80 1.14 -13.00
CA TRP A 111 8.70 1.89 -12.39
C TRP A 111 8.80 1.93 -10.86
N ILE A 112 9.72 1.14 -10.29
CA ILE A 112 9.88 1.00 -8.83
C ILE A 112 10.94 1.98 -8.36
N GLU A 113 10.51 3.04 -7.69
CA GLU A 113 11.40 4.07 -7.15
C GLU A 113 11.08 4.37 -5.69
N ALA A 114 12.11 4.41 -4.84
CA ALA A 114 11.96 4.96 -3.50
C ALA A 114 11.73 6.47 -3.58
N LEU A 115 10.83 6.99 -2.77
CA LEU A 115 10.63 8.44 -2.68
C LEU A 115 11.92 9.14 -2.21
N PRO A 116 12.16 10.39 -2.64
CA PRO A 116 13.40 11.09 -2.34
C PRO A 116 13.73 11.14 -0.83
N GLY A 117 14.96 10.77 -0.47
CA GLY A 117 15.47 10.83 0.90
C GLY A 117 14.98 9.72 1.85
N ILE A 118 14.11 8.82 1.40
CA ILE A 118 13.55 7.76 2.26
C ILE A 118 14.63 6.81 2.79
N GLY A 119 15.51 6.30 1.92
CA GLY A 119 16.56 5.36 2.34
C GLY A 119 17.47 5.93 3.44
N ASP A 120 17.89 7.19 3.27
CA ASP A 120 18.71 7.91 4.26
C ASP A 120 17.93 8.13 5.56
N LYS A 121 16.67 8.55 5.49
CA LYS A 121 15.81 8.77 6.65
C LYS A 121 15.60 7.47 7.44
N LEU A 122 15.23 6.37 6.79
CA LEU A 122 15.02 5.08 7.46
C LEU A 122 16.31 4.59 8.12
N SER A 123 17.45 4.73 7.45
CA SER A 123 18.77 4.40 8.00
C SER A 123 19.10 5.23 9.25
N GLN A 124 18.81 6.54 9.23
CA GLN A 124 18.97 7.43 10.37
C GLN A 124 18.08 7.01 11.55
N LEU A 125 16.80 6.73 11.30
CA LEU A 125 15.85 6.31 12.32
C LEU A 125 16.27 4.99 12.98
N LYS A 126 16.74 4.03 12.18
CA LYS A 126 17.28 2.76 12.68
C LYS A 126 18.53 2.95 13.56
N GLN A 127 19.44 3.85 13.16
CA GLN A 127 20.62 4.21 13.97
C GLN A 127 20.24 4.87 15.31
N GLN A 128 19.09 5.55 15.37
CA GLN A 128 18.53 6.10 16.61
C GLN A 128 17.86 5.05 17.50
N GLY A 129 17.84 3.78 17.06
CA GLY A 129 17.27 2.66 17.80
C GLY A 129 15.77 2.49 17.63
N MET A 130 15.16 3.12 16.60
CA MET A 130 13.76 2.90 16.27
C MET A 130 13.58 1.55 15.57
N LEU A 131 12.53 0.81 15.94
CA LEU A 131 12.07 -0.36 15.20
C LEU A 131 11.26 0.12 13.99
N LEU A 132 11.52 -0.47 12.82
CA LEU A 132 10.88 -0.09 11.57
C LEU A 132 10.07 -1.25 11.00
N GLY A 133 8.83 -1.00 10.60
CA GLY A 133 7.98 -1.99 9.97
C GLY A 133 7.28 -1.46 8.72
N VAL A 134 6.86 -2.37 7.87
CA VAL A 134 5.98 -2.10 6.72
C VAL A 134 4.64 -2.81 6.95
N ALA A 135 3.53 -2.16 6.59
CA ALA A 135 2.20 -2.76 6.52
C ALA A 135 1.50 -2.28 5.23
N THR A 136 1.37 -3.17 4.27
CA THR A 136 0.83 -2.85 2.94
C THR A 136 -0.39 -3.71 2.56
N ALA A 137 -1.24 -3.19 1.69
CA ALA A 137 -2.33 -3.94 1.05
C ALA A 137 -1.83 -4.85 -0.10
N ASP A 138 -0.57 -4.70 -0.52
CA ASP A 138 0.05 -5.45 -1.60
C ASP A 138 0.32 -6.92 -1.22
N THR A 139 0.58 -7.76 -2.23
CA THR A 139 0.93 -9.17 -2.06
C THR A 139 2.34 -9.33 -1.48
N LYS A 140 2.63 -10.52 -0.93
CA LYS A 140 3.95 -10.86 -0.42
C LYS A 140 5.05 -10.71 -1.48
N ASP A 141 4.84 -11.35 -2.63
CA ASP A 141 5.86 -11.44 -3.68
C ASP A 141 6.17 -10.04 -4.24
N SER A 142 5.14 -9.25 -4.55
CA SER A 142 5.29 -7.87 -5.00
C SER A 142 5.98 -7.00 -3.93
N THR A 143 5.57 -7.13 -2.66
CA THR A 143 6.16 -6.34 -1.56
C THR A 143 7.65 -6.60 -1.41
N LEU A 144 8.07 -7.87 -1.35
CA LEU A 144 9.47 -8.22 -1.19
C LEU A 144 10.30 -7.78 -2.40
N TYR A 145 9.76 -7.98 -3.60
CA TYR A 145 10.42 -7.57 -4.84
C TYR A 145 10.60 -6.05 -4.92
N THR A 146 9.55 -5.27 -4.64
CA THR A 146 9.61 -3.81 -4.72
C THR A 146 10.53 -3.20 -3.67
N LEU A 147 10.56 -3.74 -2.44
CA LEU A 147 11.52 -3.32 -1.41
C LEU A 147 12.97 -3.64 -1.81
N GLN A 148 13.21 -4.77 -2.48
CA GLN A 148 14.53 -5.12 -3.00
C GLN A 148 14.96 -4.18 -4.12
N GLN A 149 14.10 -3.96 -5.13
CA GLN A 149 14.42 -3.12 -6.28
C GLN A 149 14.63 -1.65 -5.90
N SER A 150 13.90 -1.15 -4.90
CA SER A 150 14.05 0.21 -4.38
C SER A 150 15.25 0.40 -3.44
N GLY A 151 15.97 -0.68 -3.10
CA GLY A 151 17.13 -0.63 -2.17
C GLY A 151 16.74 -0.46 -0.70
N LEU A 152 15.48 -0.67 -0.34
CA LEU A 152 14.98 -0.56 1.03
C LEU A 152 14.97 -1.92 1.78
N GLU A 153 15.31 -3.01 1.09
CA GLU A 153 15.43 -4.35 1.69
C GLU A 153 16.40 -4.32 2.89
N GLY A 154 16.06 -5.05 3.94
CA GLY A 154 16.90 -5.18 5.14
C GLY A 154 16.86 -4.00 6.12
N LEU A 155 16.11 -2.92 5.81
CA LEU A 155 15.91 -1.82 6.75
C LEU A 155 14.83 -2.09 7.79
N PHE A 156 13.92 -3.04 7.53
CA PHE A 156 12.75 -3.29 8.35
C PHE A 156 12.91 -4.48 9.28
N ASP A 157 12.39 -4.35 10.50
CA ASP A 157 12.31 -5.39 11.52
C ASP A 157 11.03 -6.24 11.33
N TYR A 158 10.07 -5.73 10.56
CA TYR A 158 8.81 -6.39 10.19
C TYR A 158 8.36 -5.96 8.79
N VAL A 159 7.86 -6.92 8.02
CA VAL A 159 7.19 -6.66 6.73
C VAL A 159 5.88 -7.43 6.71
N GLY A 160 4.77 -6.70 6.80
CA GLY A 160 3.40 -7.22 6.72
C GLY A 160 2.77 -6.88 5.37
N TYR A 161 2.09 -7.86 4.80
CA TYR A 161 1.43 -7.81 3.50
C TYR A 161 0.04 -8.45 3.58
N SER A 162 -0.83 -8.15 2.62
CA SER A 162 -2.21 -8.64 2.59
C SER A 162 -2.33 -9.87 1.67
N ASP A 163 -1.90 -11.03 2.17
CA ASP A 163 -1.92 -12.31 1.43
C ASP A 163 -2.79 -13.35 2.18
N GLY A 164 -4.09 -13.12 2.21
CA GLY A 164 -5.11 -14.12 2.46
C GLY A 164 -5.46 -14.42 3.92
N ASP A 165 -4.51 -14.61 4.82
CA ASP A 165 -4.80 -15.06 6.19
C ASP A 165 -4.92 -13.92 7.22
N ILE A 166 -4.43 -12.73 6.88
CA ILE A 166 -4.46 -11.54 7.74
C ILE A 166 -5.47 -10.55 7.18
N GLU A 167 -6.39 -10.11 8.02
CA GLU A 167 -7.38 -9.10 7.64
C GLU A 167 -6.69 -7.81 7.19
N PRO A 168 -7.00 -7.28 5.97
CA PRO A 168 -6.32 -6.13 5.40
C PRO A 168 -6.66 -4.83 6.15
N LYS A 169 -5.88 -3.78 5.91
CA LYS A 169 -6.23 -2.42 6.33
C LYS A 169 -7.66 -2.06 5.86
N PRO A 170 -8.46 -1.36 6.67
CA PRO A 170 -8.13 -0.68 7.92
C PRO A 170 -8.24 -1.53 9.20
N ALA A 171 -8.37 -2.87 9.09
CA ALA A 171 -8.35 -3.75 10.26
C ALA A 171 -6.95 -3.73 10.92
N PRO A 172 -6.85 -3.76 12.28
CA PRO A 172 -5.59 -3.54 12.98
C PRO A 172 -4.63 -4.73 12.98
N ALA A 173 -4.94 -5.80 12.23
CA ALA A 173 -4.26 -7.09 12.32
C ALA A 173 -2.76 -7.01 12.03
N LEU A 174 -2.34 -6.32 10.95
CA LEU A 174 -0.92 -6.18 10.59
C LEU A 174 -0.12 -5.37 11.63
N LEU A 175 -0.71 -4.31 12.21
CA LEU A 175 -0.04 -3.54 13.26
C LEU A 175 0.09 -4.35 14.55
N ASN A 176 -0.92 -5.11 14.92
CA ASN A 176 -0.88 -6.00 16.07
C ASN A 176 0.20 -7.09 15.90
N ALA A 177 0.33 -7.67 14.70
CA ALA A 177 1.39 -8.63 14.38
C ALA A 177 2.79 -8.00 14.48
N PHE A 178 2.97 -6.76 14.00
CA PHE A 178 4.19 -5.99 14.20
C PHE A 178 4.51 -5.81 15.69
N CYS A 179 3.53 -5.41 16.48
CA CYS A 179 3.69 -5.22 17.92
C CYS A 179 4.07 -6.53 18.64
N GLU A 180 3.43 -7.63 18.28
CA GLU A 180 3.73 -8.96 18.85
C GLU A 180 5.16 -9.40 18.50
N GLN A 181 5.56 -9.31 17.22
CA GLN A 181 6.90 -9.69 16.78
C GLN A 181 7.99 -8.87 17.45
N CYS A 182 7.77 -7.56 17.63
CA CYS A 182 8.76 -6.63 18.18
C CYS A 182 8.69 -6.48 19.71
N GLY A 183 7.70 -7.09 20.39
CA GLY A 183 7.54 -7.00 21.84
C GLY A 183 7.19 -5.59 22.33
N ILE A 184 6.41 -4.83 21.55
CA ILE A 184 5.97 -3.46 21.83
C ILE A 184 4.45 -3.35 21.88
N LYS A 185 3.93 -2.20 22.29
CA LYS A 185 2.49 -1.95 22.36
C LYS A 185 2.06 -0.96 21.27
N PRO A 186 0.80 -1.03 20.76
CA PRO A 186 0.33 -0.14 19.71
C PRO A 186 0.52 1.37 20.01
N HIS A 187 0.33 1.81 21.26
CA HIS A 187 0.53 3.20 21.63
C HIS A 187 2.01 3.66 21.65
N GLU A 188 2.96 2.75 21.47
CA GLU A 188 4.39 3.02 21.28
C GLU A 188 4.77 3.10 19.79
N VAL A 189 3.78 2.93 18.88
CA VAL A 189 3.95 2.93 17.41
C VAL A 189 3.42 4.24 16.84
N ILE A 190 4.12 4.75 15.83
CA ILE A 190 3.63 5.79 14.92
C ILE A 190 3.40 5.13 13.56
N MET A 191 2.17 5.21 13.03
CA MET A 191 1.79 4.77 11.69
C MET A 191 1.94 5.93 10.70
N PHE A 192 2.58 5.66 9.58
CA PHE A 192 2.73 6.57 8.44
C PHE A 192 1.98 6.04 7.25
N GLY A 193 1.18 6.87 6.62
CA GLY A 193 0.45 6.51 5.41
C GLY A 193 -0.03 7.72 4.65
N ASP A 194 -0.37 7.52 3.39
CA ASP A 194 -0.86 8.56 2.47
C ASP A 194 -2.36 8.47 2.20
N THR A 195 -3.05 7.46 2.77
CA THR A 195 -4.49 7.24 2.56
C THR A 195 -5.29 7.39 3.85
N VAL A 196 -6.61 7.63 3.72
CA VAL A 196 -7.56 7.61 4.84
C VAL A 196 -7.59 6.21 5.48
N SER A 197 -7.48 5.15 4.69
CA SER A 197 -7.42 3.76 5.17
C SER A 197 -6.23 3.53 6.12
N ASP A 198 -5.07 4.14 5.86
CA ASP A 198 -3.90 4.07 6.75
C ASP A 198 -4.15 4.77 8.08
N MET A 199 -4.80 5.92 8.03
CA MET A 199 -5.14 6.67 9.24
C MET A 199 -6.17 5.90 10.09
N GLU A 200 -7.17 5.28 9.46
CA GLU A 200 -8.12 4.38 10.13
C GLU A 200 -7.42 3.17 10.74
N PHE A 201 -6.53 2.54 9.99
CA PHE A 201 -5.73 1.41 10.44
C PHE A 201 -4.93 1.71 11.71
N GLY A 202 -4.16 2.79 11.73
CA GLY A 202 -3.40 3.19 12.90
C GLY A 202 -4.30 3.52 14.10
N ARG A 203 -5.41 4.24 13.88
CA ARG A 203 -6.39 4.58 14.90
C ARG A 203 -7.08 3.35 15.49
N ASN A 204 -7.50 2.40 14.63
CA ASN A 204 -8.16 1.16 15.05
C ASN A 204 -7.23 0.28 15.92
N ALA A 205 -5.93 0.35 15.69
CA ALA A 205 -4.93 -0.34 16.52
C ALA A 205 -4.55 0.43 17.79
N GLY A 206 -4.83 1.73 17.87
CA GLY A 206 -4.44 2.59 19.00
C GLY A 206 -3.02 3.16 18.88
N ALA A 207 -2.47 3.23 17.69
CA ALA A 207 -1.23 3.91 17.36
C ALA A 207 -1.45 5.43 17.15
N LYS A 208 -0.36 6.18 17.03
CA LYS A 208 -0.37 7.55 16.52
C LYS A 208 -0.24 7.55 15.00
N ASN A 209 -0.82 8.56 14.34
CA ASN A 209 -0.88 8.66 12.90
C ASN A 209 -0.17 9.90 12.36
N VAL A 210 0.67 9.68 11.37
CA VAL A 210 1.29 10.72 10.55
C VAL A 210 0.84 10.53 9.10
N GLY A 211 0.07 11.49 8.61
CA GLY A 211 -0.29 11.54 7.19
C GLY A 211 0.86 12.12 6.37
N VAL A 212 1.12 11.54 5.19
CA VAL A 212 2.11 12.05 4.24
C VAL A 212 1.44 12.43 2.91
N LEU A 213 1.95 13.47 2.26
CA LEU A 213 1.37 14.04 1.02
C LEU A 213 2.10 13.54 -0.24
N THR A 214 2.73 12.38 -0.16
CA THR A 214 3.50 11.79 -1.25
C THR A 214 2.71 10.79 -2.10
N GLY A 215 1.48 10.47 -1.71
CA GLY A 215 0.63 9.49 -2.41
C GLY A 215 -0.67 10.08 -2.93
N THR A 216 -1.80 9.41 -2.64
CA THR A 216 -3.08 9.68 -3.31
C THR A 216 -3.97 10.69 -2.59
N ALA A 217 -3.95 10.76 -1.25
CA ALA A 217 -4.81 11.66 -0.49
C ALA A 217 -4.26 13.09 -0.43
N GLN A 218 -5.20 14.03 -0.34
CA GLN A 218 -4.90 15.43 -0.11
C GLN A 218 -4.87 15.76 1.40
N GLN A 219 -4.24 16.86 1.76
CA GLN A 219 -4.09 17.28 3.16
C GLN A 219 -5.42 17.32 3.92
N HIS A 220 -6.47 17.89 3.34
CA HIS A 220 -7.78 18.04 3.98
C HIS A 220 -8.51 16.70 4.23
N GLU A 221 -8.11 15.62 3.54
CA GLU A 221 -8.63 14.27 3.74
C GLU A 221 -7.93 13.57 4.91
N LEU A 222 -6.64 13.80 5.09
CA LEU A 222 -5.84 13.18 6.16
C LEU A 222 -5.96 13.92 7.51
N GLU A 223 -6.03 15.26 7.52
CA GLU A 223 -6.09 16.08 8.74
C GLU A 223 -7.13 15.66 9.79
N PRO A 224 -8.36 15.22 9.41
CA PRO A 224 -9.34 14.79 10.40
C PRO A 224 -8.96 13.53 11.17
N MET A 225 -8.00 12.76 10.67
CA MET A 225 -7.66 11.42 11.16
C MET A 225 -6.18 11.25 11.55
N ALA A 226 -5.30 12.10 11.05
CA ALA A 226 -3.89 12.14 11.43
C ALA A 226 -3.68 12.99 12.70
N ASP A 227 -2.66 12.65 13.48
CA ASP A 227 -2.18 13.53 14.56
C ASP A 227 -1.39 14.71 14.00
N ILE A 228 -0.64 14.48 12.90
CA ILE A 228 -0.01 15.52 12.07
C ILE A 228 -0.02 15.08 10.60
N VAL A 229 0.08 16.04 9.69
CA VAL A 229 0.30 15.81 8.26
C VAL A 229 1.60 16.51 7.86
N ILE A 230 2.47 15.78 7.16
CA ILE A 230 3.78 16.26 6.68
C ILE A 230 3.90 16.02 5.17
N ALA A 231 4.85 16.71 4.52
CA ALA A 231 5.02 16.55 3.08
C ALA A 231 5.53 15.15 2.71
N SER A 232 6.51 14.61 3.46
CA SER A 232 7.13 13.31 3.22
C SER A 232 7.63 12.68 4.52
N VAL A 233 7.76 11.35 4.58
CA VAL A 233 8.47 10.65 5.66
C VAL A 233 9.90 11.19 5.82
N ALA A 234 10.55 11.65 4.74
CA ALA A 234 11.89 12.24 4.79
C ALA A 234 11.97 13.48 5.70
N ASP A 235 10.85 14.20 5.89
CA ASP A 235 10.77 15.40 6.73
C ASP A 235 10.48 15.06 8.21
N PHE A 236 10.21 13.81 8.55
CA PHE A 236 9.83 13.43 9.90
C PHE A 236 10.97 13.62 10.90
N ASN A 237 10.66 14.27 12.03
CA ASN A 237 11.56 14.45 13.16
C ASN A 237 10.94 13.87 14.44
N PRO A 238 11.48 12.73 14.96
CA PRO A 238 10.96 12.10 16.17
C PRO A 238 10.97 13.01 17.41
N THR A 239 11.94 13.93 17.52
CA THR A 239 12.06 14.84 18.67
C THR A 239 10.92 15.86 18.65
N GLU A 240 10.71 16.52 17.52
CA GLU A 240 9.62 17.48 17.33
C GLU A 240 8.25 16.83 17.52
N PHE A 241 8.07 15.62 16.98
CA PHE A 241 6.83 14.86 17.17
C PHE A 241 6.54 14.57 18.64
N ASN A 242 7.56 14.16 19.42
CA ASN A 242 7.41 13.92 20.86
C ASN A 242 7.05 15.18 21.67
N GLU A 243 7.48 16.37 21.21
CA GLU A 243 7.17 17.65 21.86
C GLU A 243 5.73 18.11 21.56
N LEU A 244 5.18 17.71 20.40
CA LEU A 244 3.81 18.06 19.98
C LEU A 244 2.74 17.15 20.63
N MET A 245 3.09 15.91 21.00
CA MET A 245 2.21 14.86 21.54
C MET A 245 2.30 14.73 23.06
#